data_a40da65a856e3ef5728381e3cf075ef8
#
_entry.id   a40da65a856e3ef5728381e3cf075ef8
#
_cell.length_a   1.000
_cell.length_b   1.000
_cell.length_c   1.000
_cell.angle_alpha   90.00
_cell.angle_beta   90.00
_cell.angle_gamma   90.00
#
_symmetry.space_group_name_H-M   'P 1'
#
loop_
_entity.id
_entity.type
_entity.pdbx_description
1 polymer ?
#
loop_
_entity_poly.entity_id
_entity_poly.type
_entity_poly.pdbx_seq_one_letter_code
_entity_poly.pdbx_strand_id
1 'polypeptide(L)'
;MKLTRKESVQRRHRRVRRKVFGTAERPRLAVFRSEQHIYAQVIDDTAQHTLAAASTLDPELKSNLSSGGNCSASVQVGQLIAKRCSSAGIVKVVFDRGGNLYHGRVKALAEAAREAGLDF
;
A
#
# COMPACT_ATOMS: atom_id res chain seq x y z
N MET A 1 -15.56 -15.42 23.04
CA MET A 1 -15.53 -13.93 23.04
C MET A 1 -15.37 -13.43 21.61
N LYS A 2 -16.20 -12.47 21.20
CA LYS A 2 -16.06 -11.86 19.87
C LYS A 2 -14.88 -10.92 19.82
N LEU A 3 -14.07 -11.04 18.77
CA LEU A 3 -13.01 -10.08 18.50
C LEU A 3 -13.62 -8.75 18.05
N THR A 4 -12.98 -7.64 18.41
CA THR A 4 -13.32 -6.34 17.84
C THR A 4 -12.94 -6.33 16.36
N ARG A 5 -13.49 -5.37 15.61
CA ARG A 5 -13.15 -5.19 14.19
C ARG A 5 -11.64 -5.00 14.00
N LYS A 6 -11.02 -4.17 14.84
CA LYS A 6 -9.57 -3.93 14.82
C LYS A 6 -8.78 -5.20 15.11
N GLU A 7 -9.18 -5.97 16.12
CA GLU A 7 -8.52 -7.23 16.46
C GLU A 7 -8.62 -8.26 15.34
N SER A 8 -9.79 -8.34 14.68
CA SER A 8 -10.00 -9.23 13.54
C SER A 8 -9.09 -8.87 12.36
N VAL A 9 -8.93 -7.57 12.05
CA VAL A 9 -8.02 -7.09 11.00
C VAL A 9 -6.58 -7.44 11.36
N GLN A 10 -6.15 -7.20 12.59
CA GLN A 10 -4.80 -7.51 13.04
C GLN A 10 -4.51 -9.01 12.96
N ARG A 11 -5.49 -9.86 13.30
CA ARG A 11 -5.36 -11.31 13.21
C ARG A 11 -5.19 -11.78 11.78
N ARG A 12 -5.98 -11.23 10.84
CA ARG A 12 -5.85 -11.52 9.41
C ARG A 12 -4.50 -11.06 8.87
N HIS A 13 -4.04 -9.87 9.27
CA HIS A 13 -2.75 -9.34 8.85
C HIS A 13 -1.60 -10.25 9.32
N ARG A 14 -1.64 -10.73 10.56
CA ARG A 14 -0.63 -11.68 11.06
C ARG A 14 -0.57 -12.95 10.22
N ARG A 15 -1.72 -13.47 9.77
CA ARG A 15 -1.77 -14.65 8.89
C ARG A 15 -1.16 -14.37 7.52
N VAL A 16 -1.49 -13.21 6.95
CA VAL A 16 -0.93 -12.77 5.66
C VAL A 16 0.59 -12.63 5.77
N ARG A 17 1.08 -12.02 6.85
CA ARG A 17 2.51 -11.78 7.06
C ARG A 17 3.35 -13.06 7.19
N ARG A 18 2.75 -14.19 7.47
CA ARG A 18 3.44 -15.48 7.45
C ARG A 18 3.84 -15.90 6.03
N LYS A 19 3.12 -15.44 5.02
CA LYS A 19 3.32 -15.78 3.61
C LYS A 19 3.92 -14.63 2.80
N VAL A 20 3.71 -13.39 3.25
CA VAL A 20 4.13 -12.19 2.54
C VAL A 20 5.32 -11.57 3.26
N PHE A 21 6.47 -11.66 2.63
CA PHE A 21 7.73 -11.14 3.16
C PHE A 21 8.51 -10.47 2.04
N GLY A 22 8.89 -9.21 2.23
CA GLY A 22 9.61 -8.43 1.24
C GLY A 22 11.11 -8.63 1.31
N THR A 23 11.74 -8.77 0.16
CA THR A 23 13.19 -8.84 0.02
C THR A 23 13.70 -7.63 -0.79
N ALA A 24 15.01 -7.46 -0.90
CA ALA A 24 15.58 -6.40 -1.73
C ALA A 24 15.18 -6.55 -3.21
N GLU A 25 15.04 -7.78 -3.69
CA GLU A 25 14.68 -8.09 -5.08
C GLU A 25 13.20 -7.96 -5.35
N ARG A 26 12.36 -8.24 -4.34
CA ARG A 26 10.91 -8.13 -4.43
C ARG A 26 10.38 -7.58 -3.10
N PRO A 27 10.46 -6.26 -2.90
CA PRO A 27 10.01 -5.64 -1.65
C PRO A 27 8.51 -5.80 -1.42
N ARG A 28 8.08 -5.59 -0.20
CA ARG A 28 6.68 -5.68 0.19
C ARG A 28 6.00 -4.31 0.03
N LEU A 29 4.99 -4.26 -0.83
CA LEU A 29 4.11 -3.09 -0.94
C LEU A 29 3.02 -3.23 0.11
N ALA A 30 3.16 -2.49 1.20
CA ALA A 30 2.21 -2.49 2.31
C ALA A 30 1.25 -1.31 2.16
N VAL A 31 -0.05 -1.58 2.30
CA VAL A 31 -1.11 -0.57 2.22
C VAL A 31 -1.80 -0.46 3.57
N PHE A 32 -1.85 0.75 4.10
CA PHE A 32 -2.56 1.08 5.34
C PHE A 32 -3.64 2.11 5.03
N ARG A 33 -4.77 1.99 5.68
CA ARG A 33 -5.85 2.96 5.52
C ARG A 33 -6.42 3.39 6.86
N SER A 34 -6.78 4.67 6.93
CA SER A 34 -7.64 5.22 7.96
C SER A 34 -8.94 5.69 7.30
N GLU A 35 -9.85 6.22 8.06
CA GLU A 35 -11.12 6.73 7.53
C GLU A 35 -10.89 7.83 6.49
N GLN A 36 -9.92 8.72 6.71
CA GLN A 36 -9.70 9.91 5.89
C GLN A 36 -8.49 9.82 4.96
N HIS A 37 -7.62 8.82 5.14
CA HIS A 37 -6.37 8.75 4.39
C HIS A 37 -6.01 7.32 4.00
N ILE A 38 -5.13 7.19 3.01
CA ILE A 38 -4.53 5.91 2.63
C ILE A 38 -3.03 6.11 2.44
N TYR A 39 -2.25 5.09 2.79
CA TYR A 39 -0.79 5.12 2.80
C TYR A 39 -0.25 3.87 2.13
N ALA A 40 0.83 4.04 1.37
CA ALA A 40 1.56 2.92 0.76
C ALA A 40 3.04 3.03 1.12
N GLN A 41 3.64 1.90 1.49
CA GLN A 41 5.07 1.79 1.75
C GLN A 41 5.62 0.58 1.04
N VAL A 42 6.80 0.71 0.44
CA VAL A 42 7.53 -0.39 -0.17
C VAL A 42 8.71 -0.70 0.73
N ILE A 43 8.73 -1.88 1.30
CA ILE A 43 9.61 -2.25 2.41
C ILE A 43 10.46 -3.46 2.07
N ASP A 44 11.78 -3.35 2.32
CA ASP A 44 12.68 -4.49 2.36
C ASP A 44 12.69 -5.01 3.81
N ASP A 45 12.02 -6.14 4.04
CA ASP A 45 11.90 -6.72 5.37
C ASP A 45 13.22 -7.34 5.86
N THR A 46 14.11 -7.72 4.96
CA THR A 46 15.42 -8.26 5.35
C THR A 46 16.32 -7.18 5.97
N ALA A 47 16.28 -5.98 5.42
CA ALA A 47 17.02 -4.82 5.93
C ALA A 47 16.19 -3.97 6.90
N GLN A 48 14.90 -4.28 7.06
CA GLN A 48 13.94 -3.49 7.85
C GLN A 48 13.95 -2.02 7.44
N HIS A 49 13.91 -1.78 6.14
CA HIS A 49 14.05 -0.44 5.57
C HIS A 49 12.94 -0.15 4.56
N THR A 50 12.35 1.04 4.67
CA THR A 50 11.36 1.53 3.70
C THR A 50 12.09 2.15 2.53
N LEU A 51 11.86 1.59 1.32
CA LEU A 51 12.52 2.00 0.10
C LEU A 51 11.78 3.14 -0.61
N ALA A 52 10.46 3.16 -0.52
CA ALA A 52 9.61 4.19 -1.10
C ALA A 52 8.31 4.29 -0.31
N ALA A 53 7.70 5.46 -0.31
CA ALA A 53 6.42 5.70 0.37
C ALA A 53 5.61 6.74 -0.39
N ALA A 54 4.29 6.66 -0.24
CA ALA A 54 3.34 7.65 -0.75
C ALA A 54 2.07 7.63 0.08
N SER A 55 1.38 8.74 0.18
CA SER A 55 0.11 8.82 0.89
C SER A 55 -0.72 10.00 0.41
N THR A 56 -1.97 10.04 0.83
CA THR A 56 -2.87 11.17 0.58
C THR A 56 -2.44 12.45 1.31
N LEU A 57 -1.55 12.34 2.29
CA LEU A 57 -0.95 13.48 2.99
C LEU A 57 0.26 14.04 2.27
N ASP A 58 0.71 13.39 1.21
CA ASP A 58 1.89 13.79 0.45
C ASP A 58 1.68 15.17 -0.20
N PRO A 59 2.63 16.10 -0.09
CA PRO A 59 2.51 17.43 -0.71
C PRO A 59 2.22 17.41 -2.20
N GLU A 60 2.71 16.41 -2.94
CA GLU A 60 2.45 16.26 -4.38
C GLU A 60 0.99 15.99 -4.68
N LEU A 61 0.23 15.40 -3.76
CA LEU A 61 -1.16 15.01 -3.95
C LEU A 61 -2.14 15.91 -3.21
N LYS A 62 -1.76 16.42 -2.07
CA LYS A 62 -2.66 17.11 -1.13
C LYS A 62 -3.44 18.26 -1.77
N SER A 63 -2.80 19.04 -2.63
CA SER A 63 -3.44 20.18 -3.30
C SER A 63 -4.44 19.77 -4.39
N ASN A 64 -4.32 18.53 -4.90
CA ASN A 64 -5.17 18.02 -5.99
C ASN A 64 -6.31 17.12 -5.48
N LEU A 65 -6.37 16.87 -4.17
CA LEU A 65 -7.37 15.98 -3.58
C LEU A 65 -8.47 16.80 -2.90
N SER A 66 -9.72 16.50 -3.26
CA SER A 66 -10.89 17.01 -2.54
C SER A 66 -11.13 16.22 -1.25
N SER A 67 -10.75 14.95 -1.23
CA SER A 67 -10.84 14.05 -0.08
C SER A 67 -9.75 13.00 -0.17
N GLY A 68 -9.15 12.64 0.97
CA GLY A 68 -8.17 11.55 1.06
C GLY A 68 -8.79 10.19 1.30
N GLY A 69 -10.09 10.12 1.56
CA GLY A 69 -10.79 8.90 1.98
C GLY A 69 -11.56 8.18 0.88
N ASN A 70 -11.37 8.49 -0.39
CA ASN A 70 -12.12 7.89 -1.50
C ASN A 70 -11.21 7.10 -2.47
N CYS A 71 -11.84 6.39 -3.42
CA CYS A 71 -11.11 5.58 -4.40
C CYS A 71 -10.29 6.45 -5.37
N SER A 72 -10.76 7.64 -5.71
CA SER A 72 -10.03 8.57 -6.56
C SER A 72 -8.68 8.96 -5.93
N ALA A 73 -8.68 9.26 -4.63
CA ALA A 73 -7.45 9.54 -3.89
C ALA A 73 -6.51 8.33 -3.87
N SER A 74 -7.07 7.13 -3.70
CA SER A 74 -6.30 5.87 -3.69
C SER A 74 -5.63 5.60 -5.04
N VAL A 75 -6.29 5.90 -6.15
CA VAL A 75 -5.70 5.80 -7.49
C VAL A 75 -4.48 6.71 -7.61
N GLN A 76 -4.56 7.92 -7.12
CA GLN A 76 -3.44 8.87 -7.16
C GLN A 76 -2.25 8.40 -6.30
N VAL A 77 -2.52 7.82 -5.13
CA VAL A 77 -1.48 7.23 -4.29
C VAL A 77 -0.82 6.04 -4.99
N GLY A 78 -1.61 5.18 -5.64
CA GLY A 78 -1.10 4.05 -6.42
C GLY A 78 -0.18 4.49 -7.55
N GLN A 79 -0.56 5.52 -8.29
CA GLN A 79 0.26 6.10 -9.36
C GLN A 79 1.56 6.69 -8.81
N LEU A 80 1.49 7.41 -7.69
CA LEU A 80 2.65 8.04 -7.07
C LEU A 80 3.64 7.01 -6.54
N ILE A 81 3.16 5.96 -5.85
CA ILE A 81 4.07 4.93 -5.33
C ILE A 81 4.76 4.18 -6.47
N ALA A 82 4.05 3.90 -7.56
CA ALA A 82 4.65 3.26 -8.73
C ALA A 82 5.72 4.15 -9.38
N LYS A 83 5.48 5.45 -9.48
CA LYS A 83 6.43 6.42 -9.99
C LYS A 83 7.70 6.45 -9.13
N ARG A 84 7.55 6.49 -7.81
CA ARG A 84 8.68 6.50 -6.87
C ARG A 84 9.46 5.21 -6.89
N CYS A 85 8.78 4.08 -7.05
CA CYS A 85 9.42 2.78 -7.23
C CYS A 85 10.24 2.74 -8.52
N SER A 86 9.67 3.22 -9.62
CA SER A 86 10.36 3.30 -10.90
C SER A 86 11.65 4.13 -10.79
N SER A 87 11.59 5.27 -10.12
CA SER A 87 12.75 6.12 -9.89
C SER A 87 13.83 5.45 -9.04
N ALA A 88 13.44 4.52 -8.17
CA ALA A 88 14.33 3.74 -7.32
C ALA A 88 14.79 2.41 -7.97
N GLY A 89 14.35 2.13 -9.20
CA GLY A 89 14.69 0.88 -9.88
C GLY A 89 13.88 -0.33 -9.40
N ILE A 90 12.76 -0.12 -8.74
CA ILE A 90 11.91 -1.20 -8.22
C ILE A 90 10.76 -1.43 -9.20
N VAL A 91 10.62 -2.67 -9.67
CA VAL A 91 9.54 -3.08 -10.58
C VAL A 91 8.67 -4.16 -9.94
N LYS A 92 9.31 -5.16 -9.30
CA LYS A 92 8.61 -6.30 -8.71
C LYS A 92 8.40 -6.09 -7.22
N VAL A 93 7.17 -6.31 -6.76
CA VAL A 93 6.82 -6.24 -5.34
C VAL A 93 5.90 -7.40 -4.96
N VAL A 94 5.81 -7.71 -3.67
CA VAL A 94 4.76 -8.57 -3.12
C VAL A 94 3.74 -7.67 -2.45
N PHE A 95 2.46 -7.98 -2.60
CA PHE A 95 1.40 -7.11 -2.11
C PHE A 95 0.92 -7.55 -0.72
N ASP A 96 0.93 -6.60 0.23
CA ASP A 96 0.40 -6.78 1.58
C ASP A 96 -0.75 -5.79 1.79
N ARG A 97 -1.96 -6.29 1.79
CA ARG A 97 -3.17 -5.48 1.97
C ARG A 97 -3.51 -5.16 3.42
N GLY A 98 -2.63 -5.51 4.38
CA GLY A 98 -2.77 -5.14 5.78
C GLY A 98 -3.94 -5.81 6.50
N GLY A 99 -4.37 -6.99 6.05
CA GLY A 99 -5.52 -7.71 6.63
C GLY A 99 -6.88 -7.18 6.17
N ASN A 100 -6.91 -6.16 5.30
CA ASN A 100 -8.14 -5.63 4.70
C ASN A 100 -8.55 -6.48 3.50
N LEU A 101 -9.83 -6.42 3.14
CA LEU A 101 -10.32 -7.07 1.92
C LEU A 101 -9.75 -6.37 0.69
N TYR A 102 -9.52 -7.14 -0.38
CA TYR A 102 -9.12 -6.60 -1.68
C TYR A 102 -10.34 -5.98 -2.36
N HIS A 103 -10.73 -4.81 -1.88
CA HIS A 103 -11.96 -4.12 -2.29
C HIS A 103 -11.81 -2.62 -2.07
N GLY A 104 -12.62 -1.83 -2.77
CA GLY A 104 -12.70 -0.39 -2.60
C GLY A 104 -11.36 0.32 -2.75
N ARG A 105 -10.97 1.08 -1.76
CA ARG A 105 -9.75 1.90 -1.78
C ARG A 105 -8.47 1.07 -1.96
N VAL A 106 -8.38 -0.06 -1.29
CA VAL A 106 -7.21 -0.95 -1.38
C VAL A 106 -7.05 -1.48 -2.80
N LYS A 107 -8.15 -1.94 -3.40
CA LYS A 107 -8.18 -2.42 -4.78
C LYS A 107 -7.83 -1.30 -5.77
N ALA A 108 -8.40 -0.10 -5.58
CA ALA A 108 -8.14 1.04 -6.45
C ALA A 108 -6.66 1.42 -6.45
N LEU A 109 -6.02 1.44 -5.30
CA LEU A 109 -4.59 1.72 -5.19
C LEU A 109 -3.76 0.64 -5.89
N ALA A 110 -4.06 -0.63 -5.63
CA ALA A 110 -3.31 -1.75 -6.19
C ALA A 110 -3.40 -1.79 -7.72
N GLU A 111 -4.59 -1.62 -8.28
CA GLU A 111 -4.78 -1.61 -9.73
C GLU A 111 -4.08 -0.43 -10.40
N ALA A 112 -4.14 0.76 -9.78
CA ALA A 112 -3.45 1.93 -10.29
C ALA A 112 -1.93 1.75 -10.29
N ALA A 113 -1.39 1.12 -9.25
CA ALA A 113 0.04 0.83 -9.17
C ALA A 113 0.47 -0.18 -10.26
N ARG A 114 -0.37 -1.20 -10.52
CA ARG A 114 -0.12 -2.16 -11.60
C ARG A 114 -0.15 -1.50 -12.97
N GLU A 115 -1.13 -0.67 -13.24
CA GLU A 115 -1.24 0.06 -14.51
C GLU A 115 -0.05 1.00 -14.73
N ALA A 116 0.51 1.53 -13.66
CA ALA A 116 1.67 2.41 -13.72
C ALA A 116 3.01 1.67 -13.77
N GLY A 117 3.01 0.33 -13.79
CA GLY A 117 4.19 -0.48 -14.07
C GLY A 117 4.70 -1.40 -12.98
N LEU A 118 4.09 -1.40 -11.79
CA LEU A 118 4.49 -2.35 -10.76
C LEU A 118 3.98 -3.77 -11.08
N ASP A 119 4.84 -4.74 -10.85
CA ASP A 119 4.57 -6.15 -11.10
C ASP A 119 4.29 -6.89 -9.77
N PHE A 120 3.06 -7.28 -9.61
CA PHE A 120 2.62 -8.10 -8.47
C PHE A 120 1.27 -8.76 -8.72
#